data_c95fdcd31ece69256b5cbc00f503204a
#
_entry.id   c95fdcd31ece69256b5cbc00f503204a
#
_cell.length_a   1.000
_cell.length_b   1.000
_cell.length_c   1.000
_cell.angle_alpha   90.00
_cell.angle_beta   90.00
_cell.angle_gamma   90.00
#
_symmetry.space_group_name_H-M   'P 1'
#
loop_
_entity.id
_entity.type
_entity.pdbx_description
1 polymer ?
#
loop_
_entity_poly.entity_id
_entity_poly.type
_entity_poly.pdbx_seq_one_letter_code
_entity_poly.pdbx_strand_id
1 'polypeptide(L)'
;MPAQPNPEVLVISASHGENLALAERFAEAARQQGAEAAVLDLTSVELPLFTSRLQGAAAPEALAGLQSQLAGSPRWVICAAEYNGSIPPVLTSAIAWLSVQGSDFRALFNERPVVIATYSGGGGHTVLTALRLQLAHLGAQVVGRQLVSNRSHPASDDSIADLLILLLR
;
A
#
# COMPACT_ATOMS: atom_id res chain seq x y z
N MET A 1 23.25 14.83 7.31
CA MET A 1 22.43 15.20 6.16
C MET A 1 21.04 15.54 6.66
N PRO A 2 20.37 16.60 6.20
CA PRO A 2 19.00 16.84 6.57
C PRO A 2 18.16 15.63 6.12
N ALA A 3 17.27 15.15 6.97
CA ALA A 3 16.31 14.11 6.60
C ALA A 3 15.53 14.61 5.39
N GLN A 4 15.44 13.79 4.33
CA GLN A 4 14.57 14.15 3.21
C GLN A 4 13.15 14.25 3.72
N PRO A 5 12.38 15.26 3.29
CA PRO A 5 10.99 15.36 3.68
C PRO A 5 10.25 14.06 3.28
N ASN A 6 9.35 13.61 4.13
CA ASN A 6 8.52 12.45 3.82
C ASN A 6 7.67 12.75 2.58
N PRO A 7 7.51 11.79 1.67
CA PRO A 7 6.73 12.01 0.45
C PRO A 7 5.25 12.25 0.79
N GLU A 8 4.60 13.10 0.00
CA GLU A 8 3.16 13.36 0.11
C GLU A 8 2.35 12.11 -0.22
N VAL A 9 2.81 11.34 -1.20
CA VAL A 9 2.21 10.07 -1.61
C VAL A 9 3.23 8.95 -1.47
N LEU A 10 2.90 7.94 -0.67
CA LEU A 10 3.66 6.70 -0.61
C LEU A 10 2.95 5.64 -1.45
N VAL A 11 3.64 5.13 -2.46
CA VAL A 11 3.14 4.06 -3.30
C VAL A 11 3.75 2.74 -2.85
N ILE A 12 2.93 1.86 -2.31
CA ILE A 12 3.34 0.59 -1.69
C ILE A 12 3.09 -0.53 -2.68
N SER A 13 4.14 -1.25 -3.06
CA SER A 13 4.00 -2.50 -3.79
C SER A 13 4.06 -3.69 -2.83
N ALA A 14 3.02 -4.51 -2.85
CA ALA A 14 2.93 -5.72 -2.02
C ALA A 14 3.35 -6.99 -2.78
N SER A 15 3.96 -6.85 -3.94
CA SER A 15 4.60 -7.93 -4.69
C SER A 15 5.67 -7.37 -5.61
N HIS A 16 6.68 -8.20 -5.90
CA HIS A 16 7.70 -7.86 -6.89
C HIS A 16 7.16 -8.02 -8.33
N GLY A 17 7.83 -7.43 -9.32
CA GLY A 17 7.46 -7.54 -10.74
C GLY A 17 6.37 -6.54 -11.16
N GLU A 18 5.30 -7.01 -11.80
CA GLU A 18 4.29 -6.16 -12.45
C GLU A 18 3.60 -5.16 -11.51
N ASN A 19 3.37 -5.52 -10.26
CA ASN A 19 2.79 -4.58 -9.30
C ASN A 19 3.82 -3.55 -8.82
N LEU A 20 5.11 -3.90 -8.77
CA LEU A 20 6.17 -2.91 -8.51
C LEU A 20 6.29 -1.93 -9.67
N ALA A 21 6.27 -2.42 -10.92
CA ALA A 21 6.25 -1.58 -12.11
C ALA A 21 4.99 -0.67 -12.15
N LEU A 22 3.83 -1.18 -11.74
CA LEU A 22 2.61 -0.37 -11.60
C LEU A 22 2.76 0.70 -10.51
N ALA A 23 3.40 0.37 -9.39
CA ALA A 23 3.67 1.31 -8.31
C ALA A 23 4.62 2.44 -8.76
N GLU A 24 5.65 2.13 -9.54
CA GLU A 24 6.55 3.11 -10.13
C GLU A 24 5.82 4.08 -11.06
N ARG A 25 4.87 3.57 -11.88
CA ARG A 25 4.02 4.41 -12.74
C ARG A 25 3.12 5.35 -11.93
N PHE A 26 2.53 4.88 -10.84
CA PHE A 26 1.75 5.76 -9.93
C PHE A 26 2.62 6.85 -9.32
N ALA A 27 3.83 6.51 -8.85
CA ALA A 27 4.73 7.50 -8.26
C ALA A 27 5.19 8.55 -9.28
N GLU A 28 5.49 8.14 -10.52
CA GLU A 28 5.86 9.07 -11.59
C GLU A 28 4.68 9.99 -11.96
N ALA A 29 3.48 9.44 -12.11
CA ALA A 29 2.29 10.23 -12.40
C ALA A 29 1.94 11.21 -11.26
N ALA A 30 2.18 10.83 -9.99
CA ALA A 30 2.01 11.73 -8.85
C ALA A 30 2.98 12.92 -8.93
N ARG A 31 4.25 12.66 -9.27
CA ARG A 31 5.25 13.73 -9.46
C ARG A 31 4.89 14.67 -10.62
N GLN A 32 4.35 14.12 -11.71
CA GLN A 32 3.87 14.92 -12.85
C GLN A 32 2.69 15.83 -12.47
N GLN A 33 1.91 15.44 -11.44
CA GLN A 33 0.85 16.27 -10.86
C GLN A 33 1.34 17.21 -9.74
N GLY A 34 2.66 17.28 -9.52
CA GLY A 34 3.29 18.18 -8.57
C GLY A 34 3.38 17.66 -7.13
N ALA A 35 3.05 16.39 -6.87
CA ALA A 35 3.14 15.79 -5.55
C ALA A 35 4.51 15.11 -5.34
N GLU A 36 5.07 15.24 -4.15
CA GLU A 36 6.23 14.45 -3.72
C GLU A 36 5.81 12.98 -3.55
N ALA A 37 6.43 12.05 -4.28
CA ALA A 37 6.06 10.65 -4.25
C ALA A 37 7.27 9.72 -4.13
N ALA A 38 7.12 8.65 -3.35
CA ALA A 38 8.11 7.58 -3.25
C ALA A 38 7.46 6.20 -3.39
N VAL A 39 8.24 5.21 -3.80
CA VAL A 39 7.82 3.82 -3.87
C VAL A 39 8.41 3.05 -2.70
N LEU A 40 7.58 2.25 -2.05
CA LEU A 40 7.97 1.27 -1.05
C LEU A 40 7.72 -0.13 -1.61
N ASP A 41 8.77 -0.86 -1.92
CA ASP A 41 8.68 -2.29 -2.18
C ASP A 41 8.60 -3.04 -0.84
N LEU A 42 7.39 -3.42 -0.46
CA LEU A 42 7.16 -4.13 0.80
C LEU A 42 7.84 -5.50 0.84
N THR A 43 8.13 -6.10 -0.32
CA THR A 43 8.82 -7.39 -0.40
C THR A 43 10.29 -7.31 -0.03
N SER A 44 10.86 -6.11 -0.05
CA SER A 44 12.25 -5.87 0.38
C SER A 44 12.39 -5.58 1.88
N VAL A 45 11.27 -5.43 2.59
CA VAL A 45 11.27 -5.17 4.03
C VAL A 45 11.37 -6.50 4.79
N GLU A 46 12.45 -6.68 5.52
CA GLU A 46 12.70 -7.93 6.27
C GLU A 46 11.85 -8.02 7.54
N LEU A 47 10.58 -8.38 7.36
CA LEU A 47 9.67 -8.70 8.45
C LEU A 47 9.40 -10.21 8.47
N PRO A 48 9.55 -10.87 9.63
CA PRO A 48 9.12 -12.26 9.75
C PRO A 48 7.59 -12.35 9.60
N LEU A 49 7.10 -13.51 9.17
CA LEU A 49 5.67 -13.77 9.15
C LEU A 49 5.08 -13.53 10.54
N PHE A 50 4.08 -12.64 10.64
CA PHE A 50 3.42 -12.37 11.91
C PHE A 50 2.67 -13.62 12.39
N THR A 51 2.90 -13.96 13.65
CA THR A 51 2.10 -14.96 14.37
C THR A 51 1.80 -14.42 15.77
N SER A 52 0.73 -14.91 16.41
CA SER A 52 0.38 -14.52 17.78
C SER A 52 1.48 -14.85 18.81
N ARG A 53 2.38 -15.77 18.48
CA ARG A 53 3.56 -16.11 19.35
C ARG A 53 4.57 -14.96 19.39
N LEU A 54 4.58 -14.09 18.39
CA LEU A 54 5.48 -12.94 18.29
C LEU A 54 4.87 -11.67 18.90
N GLN A 55 3.59 -11.69 19.25
CA GLN A 55 2.92 -10.59 19.93
C GLN A 55 3.54 -10.41 21.33
N GLY A 56 4.08 -9.23 21.59
CA GLY A 56 4.80 -8.92 22.84
C GLY A 56 6.29 -9.31 22.84
N ALA A 57 6.80 -9.96 21.80
CA ALA A 57 8.24 -10.10 21.58
C ALA A 57 8.85 -8.76 21.11
N ALA A 58 10.19 -8.67 21.12
CA ALA A 58 10.88 -7.53 20.56
C ALA A 58 10.46 -7.32 19.09
N ALA A 59 10.05 -6.10 18.74
CA ALA A 59 9.68 -5.77 17.38
C ALA A 59 10.89 -5.93 16.43
N PRO A 60 10.69 -6.45 15.20
CA PRO A 60 11.75 -6.51 14.21
C PRO A 60 12.34 -5.12 13.93
N GLU A 61 13.64 -5.03 13.72
CA GLU A 61 14.33 -3.76 13.48
C GLU A 61 13.73 -3.00 12.28
N ALA A 62 13.38 -3.70 11.21
CA ALA A 62 12.77 -3.12 10.02
C ALA A 62 11.38 -2.51 10.26
N LEU A 63 10.67 -2.91 11.33
CA LEU A 63 9.31 -2.44 11.60
C LEU A 63 9.26 -0.96 11.92
N ALA A 64 10.22 -0.44 12.70
CA ALA A 64 10.27 0.98 13.04
C ALA A 64 10.46 1.87 11.81
N GLY A 65 11.32 1.46 10.88
CA GLY A 65 11.52 2.13 9.60
C GLY A 65 10.27 2.12 8.73
N LEU A 66 9.61 0.98 8.61
CA LEU A 66 8.35 0.84 7.89
C LEU A 66 7.26 1.74 8.48
N GLN A 67 7.08 1.70 9.80
CA GLN A 67 6.09 2.52 10.51
C GLN A 67 6.36 4.01 10.30
N SER A 68 7.62 4.43 10.36
CA SER A 68 8.02 5.83 10.15
C SER A 68 7.68 6.31 8.72
N GLN A 69 7.97 5.52 7.69
CA GLN A 69 7.64 5.85 6.30
C GLN A 69 6.14 5.97 6.10
N LEU A 70 5.37 5.02 6.61
CA LEU A 70 3.91 5.01 6.49
C LEU A 70 3.28 6.19 7.25
N ALA A 71 3.72 6.46 8.47
CA ALA A 71 3.22 7.57 9.28
C ALA A 71 3.54 8.93 8.66
N GLY A 72 4.74 9.06 8.09
CA GLY A 72 5.21 10.30 7.48
C GLY A 72 4.53 10.68 6.17
N SER A 73 3.84 9.73 5.51
CA SER A 73 3.21 9.97 4.20
C SER A 73 1.69 10.05 4.36
N PRO A 74 1.07 11.21 4.13
CA PRO A 74 -0.36 11.43 4.42
C PRO A 74 -1.30 10.65 3.50
N ARG A 75 -0.86 10.21 2.33
CA ARG A 75 -1.68 9.51 1.33
C ARG A 75 -0.96 8.27 0.82
N TRP A 76 -1.72 7.20 0.56
CA TRP A 76 -1.13 5.96 0.06
C TRP A 76 -1.78 5.47 -1.23
N VAL A 77 -0.96 4.82 -2.06
CA VAL A 77 -1.43 3.93 -3.12
C VAL A 77 -0.92 2.53 -2.78
N ILE A 78 -1.77 1.52 -2.85
CA ILE A 78 -1.37 0.13 -2.61
C ILE A 78 -1.58 -0.68 -3.88
N CYS A 79 -0.47 -1.16 -4.46
CA CYS A 79 -0.45 -2.07 -5.59
C CYS A 79 -0.20 -3.49 -5.08
N ALA A 80 -1.20 -4.37 -5.19
CA ALA A 80 -1.16 -5.71 -4.62
C ALA A 80 -1.49 -6.78 -5.65
N ALA A 81 -0.66 -7.81 -5.77
CA ALA A 81 -0.98 -8.99 -6.56
C ALA A 81 -2.09 -9.82 -5.91
N GLU A 82 -2.80 -10.58 -6.72
CA GLU A 82 -3.78 -11.54 -6.23
C GLU A 82 -3.12 -12.89 -5.97
N TYR A 83 -3.14 -13.33 -4.71
CA TYR A 83 -2.65 -14.63 -4.28
C TYR A 83 -3.83 -15.50 -3.84
N ASN A 84 -4.12 -16.55 -4.59
CA ASN A 84 -5.24 -17.46 -4.28
C ASN A 84 -6.56 -16.71 -4.06
N GLY A 85 -6.85 -15.72 -4.88
CA GLY A 85 -8.05 -14.87 -4.77
C GLY A 85 -8.03 -13.89 -3.58
N SER A 86 -6.89 -13.61 -2.97
CA SER A 86 -6.81 -12.77 -1.77
C SER A 86 -5.56 -11.88 -1.74
N ILE A 87 -5.38 -11.18 -0.64
CA ILE A 87 -4.29 -10.25 -0.35
C ILE A 87 -2.96 -11.00 -0.23
N PRO A 88 -1.86 -10.46 -0.75
CA PRO A 88 -0.53 -11.07 -0.59
C PRO A 88 -0.16 -11.26 0.89
N PRO A 89 0.43 -12.42 1.27
CA PRO A 89 0.83 -12.69 2.65
C PRO A 89 1.74 -11.63 3.25
N VAL A 90 2.65 -11.05 2.46
CA VAL A 90 3.55 -9.98 2.92
C VAL A 90 2.77 -8.75 3.41
N LEU A 91 1.70 -8.35 2.70
CA LEU A 91 0.89 -7.21 3.09
C LEU A 91 0.05 -7.50 4.32
N THR A 92 -0.59 -8.68 4.37
CA THR A 92 -1.38 -9.09 5.54
C THR A 92 -0.50 -9.20 6.79
N SER A 93 0.70 -9.76 6.67
CA SER A 93 1.66 -9.86 7.77
C SER A 93 2.15 -8.49 8.23
N ALA A 94 2.49 -7.58 7.30
CA ALA A 94 2.90 -6.21 7.64
C ALA A 94 1.79 -5.44 8.36
N ILE A 95 0.54 -5.53 7.88
CA ILE A 95 -0.61 -4.91 8.56
C ILE A 95 -0.77 -5.47 9.98
N ALA A 96 -0.62 -6.78 10.17
CA ALA A 96 -0.70 -7.39 11.49
C ALA A 96 0.41 -6.88 12.43
N TRP A 97 1.66 -6.80 11.96
CA TRP A 97 2.76 -6.21 12.72
C TRP A 97 2.49 -4.76 13.13
N LEU A 98 2.00 -3.95 12.21
CA LEU A 98 1.69 -2.52 12.44
C LEU A 98 0.53 -2.35 13.42
N SER A 99 -0.46 -3.22 13.37
CA SER A 99 -1.66 -3.15 14.20
C SER A 99 -1.42 -3.51 15.67
N VAL A 100 -0.36 -4.25 15.99
CA VAL A 100 -0.04 -4.61 17.38
C VAL A 100 0.93 -3.64 18.05
N GLN A 101 1.30 -2.55 17.36
CA GLN A 101 2.15 -1.51 17.93
C GLN A 101 1.30 -0.47 18.68
N GLY A 102 1.58 -0.31 19.97
CA GLY A 102 0.86 0.63 20.81
C GLY A 102 -0.54 0.15 21.24
N SER A 103 -1.37 1.09 21.72
CA SER A 103 -2.70 0.80 22.27
C SER A 103 -3.84 0.97 21.26
N ASP A 104 -3.60 1.67 20.15
CA ASP A 104 -4.59 1.91 19.09
C ASP A 104 -4.14 1.26 17.78
N PHE A 105 -4.73 0.13 17.44
CA PHE A 105 -4.41 -0.62 16.24
C PHE A 105 -4.80 0.09 14.93
N ARG A 106 -5.61 1.15 15.02
CA ARG A 106 -6.05 1.96 13.88
C ARG A 106 -5.23 3.24 13.67
N ALA A 107 -4.43 3.65 14.63
CA ALA A 107 -3.77 4.97 14.62
C ALA A 107 -3.04 5.30 13.33
N LEU A 108 -2.40 4.31 12.69
CA LEU A 108 -1.68 4.50 11.44
C LEU A 108 -2.60 4.61 10.20
N PHE A 109 -3.76 3.96 10.27
CA PHE A 109 -4.67 3.78 9.13
C PHE A 109 -5.85 4.75 9.15
N ASN A 110 -6.29 5.14 10.35
CA ASN A 110 -7.52 5.92 10.53
C ASN A 110 -7.48 7.23 9.73
N GLU A 111 -8.57 7.48 8.99
CA GLU A 111 -8.73 8.64 8.11
C GLU A 111 -7.72 8.76 6.96
N ARG A 112 -6.86 7.76 6.76
CA ARG A 112 -5.84 7.74 5.71
C ARG A 112 -6.48 7.59 4.33
N PRO A 113 -6.31 8.55 3.39
CA PRO A 113 -6.73 8.38 2.01
C PRO A 113 -5.87 7.30 1.31
N VAL A 114 -6.55 6.32 0.69
CA VAL A 114 -5.87 5.20 0.03
C VAL A 114 -6.50 4.90 -1.32
N VAL A 115 -5.69 4.84 -2.37
CA VAL A 115 -6.02 4.22 -3.66
C VAL A 115 -5.54 2.77 -3.64
N ILE A 116 -6.34 1.86 -4.17
CA ILE A 116 -5.96 0.46 -4.33
C ILE A 116 -5.92 0.07 -5.82
N ALA A 117 -4.89 -0.68 -6.19
CA ALA A 117 -4.64 -1.12 -7.55
C ALA A 117 -4.08 -2.55 -7.57
N THR A 118 -4.25 -3.24 -8.69
CA THR A 118 -3.67 -4.57 -8.91
C THR A 118 -3.27 -4.78 -10.36
N TYR A 119 -2.15 -5.48 -10.53
CA TYR A 119 -1.91 -6.25 -11.75
C TYR A 119 -2.09 -7.73 -11.39
N SER A 120 -3.07 -8.39 -12.03
CA SER A 120 -3.43 -9.78 -11.73
C SER A 120 -3.72 -10.56 -13.00
N GLY A 121 -3.16 -11.76 -13.11
CA GLY A 121 -3.52 -12.72 -14.16
C GLY A 121 -4.90 -13.37 -13.97
N GLY A 122 -5.47 -13.30 -12.77
CA GLY A 122 -6.73 -13.94 -12.37
C GLY A 122 -7.96 -13.01 -12.35
N GLY A 123 -7.85 -11.77 -12.83
CA GLY A 123 -8.95 -10.81 -12.86
C GLY A 123 -8.89 -9.71 -11.79
N GLY A 124 -8.27 -9.95 -10.64
CA GLY A 124 -7.89 -8.93 -9.66
C GLY A 124 -9.02 -8.32 -8.81
N HIS A 125 -10.28 -8.63 -9.10
CA HIS A 125 -11.41 -8.04 -8.33
C HIS A 125 -11.47 -8.57 -6.89
N THR A 126 -11.09 -9.83 -6.69
CA THR A 126 -11.17 -10.50 -5.39
C THR A 126 -10.17 -9.91 -4.41
N VAL A 127 -8.92 -9.71 -4.82
CA VAL A 127 -7.89 -9.07 -3.96
C VAL A 127 -8.28 -7.65 -3.59
N LEU A 128 -8.80 -6.85 -4.55
CA LEU A 128 -9.19 -5.46 -4.27
C LEU A 128 -10.41 -5.40 -3.34
N THR A 129 -11.36 -6.32 -3.48
CA THR A 129 -12.49 -6.42 -2.55
C THR A 129 -12.02 -6.75 -1.14
N ALA A 130 -11.16 -7.76 -0.98
CA ALA A 130 -10.60 -8.15 0.32
C ALA A 130 -9.80 -7.00 0.95
N LEU A 131 -8.94 -6.34 0.16
CA LEU A 131 -8.11 -5.23 0.62
C LEU A 131 -8.97 -4.03 1.04
N ARG A 132 -10.00 -3.69 0.27
CA ARG A 132 -10.94 -2.61 0.61
C ARG A 132 -11.62 -2.87 1.94
N LEU A 133 -12.10 -4.09 2.18
CA LEU A 133 -12.75 -4.47 3.44
C LEU A 133 -11.79 -4.36 4.62
N GLN A 134 -10.56 -4.84 4.47
CA GLN A 134 -9.54 -4.76 5.52
C GLN A 134 -9.16 -3.32 5.85
N LEU A 135 -8.89 -2.48 4.84
CA LEU A 135 -8.54 -1.09 5.02
C LEU A 135 -9.69 -0.27 5.63
N ALA A 136 -10.93 -0.52 5.19
CA ALA A 136 -12.12 0.12 5.76
C ALA A 136 -12.32 -0.27 7.23
N HIS A 137 -12.09 -1.54 7.60
CA HIS A 137 -12.11 -1.98 9.00
C HIS A 137 -11.08 -1.24 9.85
N LEU A 138 -9.91 -0.94 9.29
CA LEU A 138 -8.85 -0.18 9.94
C LEU A 138 -9.11 1.34 9.97
N GLY A 139 -10.19 1.81 9.35
CA GLY A 139 -10.58 3.22 9.34
C GLY A 139 -10.01 4.04 8.18
N ALA A 140 -9.34 3.41 7.21
CA ALA A 140 -8.82 4.12 6.05
C ALA A 140 -9.95 4.60 5.11
N GLN A 141 -9.74 5.75 4.48
CA GLN A 141 -10.62 6.32 3.46
C GLN A 141 -10.22 5.77 2.09
N VAL A 142 -10.72 4.60 1.75
CA VAL A 142 -10.42 3.97 0.46
C VAL A 142 -11.20 4.67 -0.64
N VAL A 143 -10.49 5.27 -1.61
CA VAL A 143 -11.08 5.94 -2.77
C VAL A 143 -12.07 5.00 -3.47
N GLY A 144 -13.24 5.52 -3.86
CA GLY A 144 -14.33 4.72 -4.42
C GLY A 144 -13.97 3.98 -5.71
N ARG A 145 -13.13 4.59 -6.55
CA ARG A 145 -12.56 3.94 -7.75
C ARG A 145 -11.32 3.12 -7.39
N GLN A 146 -11.06 2.09 -8.16
CA GLN A 146 -9.88 1.23 -8.03
C GLN A 146 -9.38 0.83 -9.42
N LEU A 147 -8.13 0.40 -9.54
CA LEU A 147 -7.54 0.01 -10.79
C LEU A 147 -7.28 -1.50 -10.83
N VAL A 148 -7.86 -2.15 -11.82
CA VAL A 148 -7.55 -3.54 -12.18
C VAL A 148 -6.81 -3.52 -13.51
N SER A 149 -5.66 -4.17 -13.57
CA SER A 149 -4.89 -4.34 -14.79
C SER A 149 -4.40 -5.77 -14.95
N ASN A 150 -4.16 -6.16 -16.18
CA ASN A 150 -3.58 -7.44 -16.56
C ASN A 150 -2.94 -7.32 -17.95
N ARG A 151 -2.41 -8.44 -18.46
CA ARG A 151 -1.74 -8.46 -19.77
C ARG A 151 -2.65 -8.04 -20.93
N SER A 152 -3.93 -8.39 -20.86
CA SER A 152 -4.91 -8.09 -21.94
C SER A 152 -5.50 -6.69 -21.79
N HIS A 153 -5.54 -6.17 -20.57
CA HIS A 153 -6.07 -4.85 -20.23
C HIS A 153 -5.06 -4.13 -19.34
N PRO A 154 -3.98 -3.60 -19.93
CA PRO A 154 -2.97 -2.87 -19.16
C PRO A 154 -3.56 -1.57 -18.59
N ALA A 155 -3.03 -1.14 -17.45
CA ALA A 155 -3.39 0.15 -16.87
C ALA A 155 -3.09 1.29 -17.85
N SER A 156 -4.04 2.18 -18.09
CA SER A 156 -3.79 3.41 -18.86
C SER A 156 -3.26 4.52 -17.96
N ASP A 157 -2.46 5.42 -18.54
CA ASP A 157 -1.95 6.57 -17.79
C ASP A 157 -3.08 7.51 -17.35
N ASP A 158 -4.13 7.66 -18.16
CA ASP A 158 -5.31 8.45 -17.79
C ASP A 158 -6.02 7.86 -16.56
N SER A 159 -6.15 6.52 -16.48
CA SER A 159 -6.77 5.89 -15.30
C SER A 159 -5.93 6.06 -14.04
N ILE A 160 -4.61 6.03 -14.16
CA ILE A 160 -3.68 6.30 -13.05
C ILE A 160 -3.81 7.76 -12.62
N ALA A 161 -3.78 8.70 -13.58
CA ALA A 161 -3.90 10.13 -13.33
C ALA A 161 -5.23 10.49 -12.65
N ASP A 162 -6.34 9.94 -13.12
CA ASP A 162 -7.67 10.14 -12.53
C ASP A 162 -7.74 9.69 -11.07
N LEU A 163 -7.13 8.54 -10.75
CA LEU A 163 -7.09 8.02 -9.37
C LEU A 163 -6.26 8.91 -8.46
N LEU A 164 -5.14 9.44 -8.96
CA LEU A 164 -4.31 10.38 -8.22
C LEU A 164 -5.03 11.71 -7.97
N ILE A 165 -5.78 12.23 -8.94
CA ILE A 165 -6.63 13.41 -8.75
C ILE A 165 -7.64 13.19 -7.60
N LEU A 166 -8.22 11.99 -7.50
CA LEU A 166 -9.12 11.66 -6.41
C LEU A 166 -8.41 11.52 -5.06
N LEU A 167 -7.18 11.02 -5.06
CA LEU A 167 -6.36 10.84 -3.86
C LEU A 167 -5.84 12.17 -3.30
N LEU A 168 -5.52 13.13 -4.18
CA LEU A 168 -4.89 14.41 -3.83
C LEU A 168 -5.89 15.51 -3.41
N ARG A 169 -7.18 15.25 -3.56
CA ARG A 169 -8.26 16.15 -3.05
C ARG A 169 -8.30 16.14 -1.54
#